data_b994fb8636ed61c8031470aa17a0c077
#
_entry.id   b994fb8636ed61c8031470aa17a0c077
#
_cell.length_a   1.000
_cell.length_b   1.000
_cell.length_c   1.000
_cell.angle_alpha   90.00
_cell.angle_beta   90.00
_cell.angle_gamma   90.00
#
_symmetry.space_group_name_H-M   'P 1'
#
loop_
_entity.id
_entity.type
_entity.pdbx_description
1 polymer ?
#
loop_
_entity_poly.entity_id
_entity_poly.type
_entity_poly.pdbx_seq_one_letter_code
_entity_poly.pdbx_strand_id
1 'polypeptide(L)'
;MENIKFFDIKGNRIIAELVFAINVPALNKTFVAINNSDLVFNEESSYNNLDILEIIKEDGNSFYISDVQDEDWELVKQAIIDEFLSKIK
;
A
#
# COMPACT_ATOMS: atom_id res chain seq x y z
N MET A 1 6.42 8.19 17.76
CA MET A 1 6.16 7.73 16.40
C MET A 1 5.78 6.27 16.42
N GLU A 2 4.67 5.94 15.80
CA GLU A 2 4.20 4.58 15.82
C GLU A 2 4.94 3.72 14.83
N ASN A 3 5.29 2.52 15.26
CA ASN A 3 5.94 1.56 14.38
C ASN A 3 4.87 0.67 13.75
N ILE A 4 4.54 0.98 12.52
CA ILE A 4 3.58 0.18 11.78
C ILE A 4 4.28 -1.07 11.28
N LYS A 5 3.65 -2.21 11.48
CA LYS A 5 4.18 -3.50 11.06
C LYS A 5 3.28 -4.10 10.00
N PHE A 6 3.89 -4.60 8.95
CA PHE A 6 3.16 -5.24 7.87
C PHE A 6 3.39 -6.73 7.88
N PHE A 7 2.33 -7.49 7.60
CA PHE A 7 2.37 -8.95 7.54
C PHE A 7 1.60 -9.41 6.32
N ASP A 8 2.05 -10.50 5.72
CA ASP A 8 1.29 -11.10 4.64
C ASP A 8 0.13 -11.93 5.22
N ILE A 9 -0.66 -12.54 4.35
CA ILE A 9 -1.85 -13.29 4.78
C ILE A 9 -1.47 -14.56 5.57
N LYS A 10 -0.22 -15.00 5.47
CA LYS A 10 0.27 -16.15 6.22
C LYS A 10 0.87 -15.75 7.55
N GLY A 11 0.94 -14.45 7.85
CA GLY A 11 1.52 -13.97 9.08
C GLY A 11 3.01 -13.71 9.02
N ASN A 12 3.61 -13.76 7.85
CA ASN A 12 5.03 -13.45 7.70
C ASN A 12 5.27 -11.96 7.70
N ARG A 13 6.28 -11.52 8.44
CA ARG A 13 6.62 -10.12 8.55
C ARG A 13 7.16 -9.58 7.23
N ILE A 14 6.67 -8.42 6.84
CA ILE A 14 7.16 -7.70 5.66
C ILE A 14 7.85 -6.43 6.14
N ILE A 15 9.12 -6.26 5.77
CA ILE A 15 9.90 -5.09 6.15
C ILE A 15 9.71 -4.03 5.08
N ALA A 16 8.98 -2.98 5.41
CA ALA A 16 8.65 -1.94 4.45
C ALA A 16 8.31 -0.66 5.17
N GLU A 17 8.39 0.44 4.44
CA GLU A 17 7.99 1.75 4.94
C GLU A 17 6.68 2.16 4.32
N LEU A 18 5.79 2.70 5.13
CA LEU A 18 4.54 3.24 4.64
C LEU A 18 4.79 4.58 3.95
N VAL A 19 4.42 4.68 2.70
CA VAL A 19 4.54 5.93 1.95
C VAL A 19 3.24 6.71 2.05
N PHE A 20 2.12 6.07 1.75
CA PHE A 20 0.81 6.68 1.97
C PHE A 20 -0.24 5.58 2.10
N ALA A 21 -1.39 5.97 2.61
CA ALA A 21 -2.56 5.10 2.67
C ALA A 21 -3.72 5.82 2.00
N ILE A 22 -4.59 5.06 1.36
CA ILE A 22 -5.74 5.62 0.69
C ILE A 22 -6.95 4.74 0.94
N ASN A 23 -8.06 5.39 1.24
CA ASN A 23 -9.32 4.70 1.45
C ASN A 23 -10.17 4.85 0.19
N VAL A 24 -10.72 3.75 -0.30
CA VAL A 24 -11.59 3.74 -1.47
C VAL A 24 -13.00 3.38 -1.00
N PRO A 25 -13.84 4.38 -0.72
CA PRO A 25 -15.17 4.12 -0.15
C PRO A 25 -16.05 3.23 -1.05
N ALA A 26 -15.91 3.35 -2.36
CA ALA A 26 -16.68 2.55 -3.29
C ALA A 26 -16.45 1.06 -3.11
N LEU A 27 -15.29 0.68 -2.62
CA LEU A 27 -14.93 -0.70 -2.35
C LEU A 27 -15.02 -1.05 -0.87
N ASN A 28 -15.17 -0.04 -0.02
CA ASN A 28 -15.10 -0.18 1.43
C ASN A 28 -13.77 -0.84 1.85
N LYS A 29 -12.70 -0.40 1.22
CA LYS A 29 -11.36 -0.97 1.45
C LYS A 29 -10.35 0.15 1.60
N THR A 30 -9.28 -0.16 2.32
CA THR A 30 -8.12 0.73 2.46
C THR A 30 -6.92 0.06 1.81
N PHE A 31 -6.14 0.86 1.10
CA PHE A 31 -4.94 0.40 0.43
C PHE A 31 -3.74 1.19 0.93
N VAL A 32 -2.58 0.56 0.91
CA VAL A 32 -1.34 1.22 1.29
C VAL A 32 -0.35 1.14 0.16
N ALA A 33 0.43 2.20 0.03
CA ALA A 33 1.61 2.19 -0.81
C ALA A 33 2.80 2.06 0.12
N ILE A 34 3.58 1.03 -0.08
CA ILE A 34 4.74 0.76 0.76
C ILE A 34 5.99 0.69 -0.09
N ASN A 35 7.10 1.04 0.52
CA ASN A 35 8.40 0.90 -0.08
C ASN A 35 9.07 -0.30 0.56
N ASN A 36 9.21 -1.36 -0.21
CA ASN A 36 9.80 -2.60 0.28
C ASN A 36 11.31 -2.56 0.09
N SER A 37 12.03 -2.41 1.18
CA SER A 37 13.47 -2.27 1.13
C SER A 37 14.20 -3.53 0.65
N ASP A 38 13.54 -4.67 0.71
CA ASP A 38 14.16 -5.91 0.25
C ASP A 38 14.30 -5.97 -1.27
N LEU A 39 13.64 -5.07 -1.99
CA LEU A 39 13.67 -5.04 -3.45
C LEU A 39 14.60 -3.97 -4.00
N VAL A 40 15.44 -3.41 -3.18
CA VAL A 40 16.14 -2.16 -3.46
C VAL A 40 17.43 -2.37 -4.23
N PHE A 41 17.63 -3.42 -4.97
CA PHE A 41 18.91 -3.57 -5.62
C PHE A 41 18.94 -3.22 -7.08
N ASN A 42 17.89 -2.65 -7.57
CA ASN A 42 17.82 -2.32 -8.98
C ASN A 42 17.64 -0.82 -9.11
N GLU A 43 18.66 -0.14 -9.59
CA GLU A 43 18.61 1.30 -9.75
C GLU A 43 17.47 1.74 -10.65
N GLU A 44 17.12 0.91 -11.62
CA GLU A 44 16.04 1.23 -12.53
C GLU A 44 14.69 1.22 -11.86
N SER A 45 14.57 0.52 -10.75
CA SER A 45 13.30 0.43 -10.06
C SER A 45 13.14 1.46 -8.94
N SER A 46 14.10 2.36 -8.78
CA SER A 46 14.06 3.31 -7.66
C SER A 46 12.83 4.20 -7.65
N TYR A 47 12.22 4.43 -8.81
CA TYR A 47 10.98 5.19 -8.90
C TYR A 47 9.75 4.33 -8.77
N ASN A 48 9.90 3.03 -8.92
CA ASN A 48 8.77 2.10 -8.99
C ASN A 48 8.78 1.10 -7.87
N ASN A 49 9.49 1.41 -6.79
CA ASN A 49 9.56 0.52 -5.66
C ASN A 49 8.32 0.55 -4.77
N LEU A 50 7.33 1.32 -5.17
CA LEU A 50 6.10 1.39 -4.40
C LEU A 50 5.20 0.23 -4.77
N ASP A 51 4.85 -0.56 -3.78
CA ASP A 51 3.86 -1.61 -3.93
C ASP A 51 2.55 -1.11 -3.36
N ILE A 52 1.49 -1.28 -4.12
CA ILE A 52 0.15 -0.94 -3.67
C ILE A 52 -0.51 -2.24 -3.21
N LEU A 53 -0.93 -2.26 -1.97
CA LEU A 53 -1.48 -3.47 -1.36
C LEU A 53 -2.76 -3.13 -0.60
N GLU A 54 -3.63 -4.13 -0.48
CA GLU A 54 -4.88 -3.99 0.22
C GLU A 54 -4.68 -4.37 1.69
N ILE A 55 -5.24 -3.57 2.61
CA ILE A 55 -5.28 -3.94 4.02
C ILE A 55 -6.48 -4.85 4.23
N ILE A 56 -6.22 -6.08 4.63
CA ILE A 56 -7.29 -7.06 4.87
C ILE A 56 -7.62 -7.19 6.35
N LYS A 57 -6.72 -6.77 7.22
CA LYS A 57 -6.97 -6.84 8.65
C LYS A 57 -6.05 -5.87 9.37
N GLU A 58 -6.55 -5.24 10.40
CA GLU A 58 -5.77 -4.38 11.28
C GLU A 58 -5.83 -4.92 12.70
N ASP A 59 -4.69 -4.93 13.37
CA ASP A 59 -4.60 -5.36 14.75
C ASP A 59 -3.57 -4.47 15.45
N GLY A 60 -4.07 -3.41 16.10
CA GLY A 60 -3.18 -2.40 16.66
C GLY A 60 -2.34 -1.75 15.58
N ASN A 61 -1.02 -1.84 15.69
CA ASN A 61 -0.10 -1.31 14.70
C ASN A 61 0.28 -2.33 13.65
N SER A 62 -0.36 -3.49 13.65
CA SER A 62 -0.07 -4.55 12.70
C SER A 62 -1.11 -4.55 11.59
N PHE A 63 -0.65 -4.46 10.36
CA PHE A 63 -1.52 -4.47 9.19
C PHE A 63 -1.22 -5.71 8.37
N TYR A 64 -2.27 -6.49 8.12
CA TYR A 64 -2.16 -7.66 7.27
C TYR A 64 -2.56 -7.25 5.87
N ILE A 65 -1.67 -7.45 4.92
CA ILE A 65 -1.82 -6.93 3.57
C ILE A 65 -1.81 -8.05 2.54
N SER A 66 -2.46 -7.78 1.42
CA SER A 66 -2.58 -8.73 0.33
C SER A 66 -2.52 -7.96 -0.99
N ASP A 67 -2.33 -8.69 -2.08
CA ASP A 67 -2.32 -8.07 -3.39
C ASP A 67 -3.68 -7.45 -3.70
N VAL A 68 -3.66 -6.34 -4.43
CA VAL A 68 -4.89 -5.74 -4.92
C VAL A 68 -5.53 -6.68 -5.93
N GLN A 69 -6.84 -6.88 -5.80
CA GLN A 69 -7.56 -7.73 -6.74
C GLN A 69 -7.64 -7.06 -8.11
N ASP A 70 -7.54 -7.85 -9.16
CA ASP A 70 -7.53 -7.31 -10.51
C ASP A 70 -8.74 -6.43 -10.79
N GLU A 71 -9.89 -6.83 -10.31
CA GLU A 71 -11.14 -6.09 -10.52
C GLU A 71 -11.17 -4.74 -9.80
N ASP A 72 -10.32 -4.57 -8.78
CA ASP A 72 -10.30 -3.34 -8.00
C ASP A 72 -9.29 -2.31 -8.53
N TRP A 73 -8.38 -2.73 -9.40
CA TRP A 73 -7.28 -1.87 -9.84
C TRP A 73 -7.73 -0.55 -10.46
N GLU A 74 -8.79 -0.56 -11.26
CA GLU A 74 -9.24 0.66 -11.90
C GLU A 74 -9.67 1.72 -10.88
N LEU A 75 -10.41 1.29 -9.86
CA LEU A 75 -10.84 2.22 -8.81
C LEU A 75 -9.66 2.66 -7.95
N VAL A 76 -8.73 1.75 -7.67
CA VAL A 76 -7.55 2.11 -6.89
C VAL A 76 -6.69 3.12 -7.63
N LYS A 77 -6.43 2.89 -8.92
CA LYS A 77 -5.67 3.85 -9.73
C LYS A 77 -6.33 5.20 -9.77
N GLN A 78 -7.64 5.22 -9.96
CA GLN A 78 -8.37 6.49 -10.01
C GLN A 78 -8.29 7.22 -8.68
N ALA A 79 -8.41 6.50 -7.58
CA ALA A 79 -8.33 7.11 -6.26
C ALA A 79 -6.95 7.70 -6.00
N ILE A 80 -5.90 7.01 -6.43
CA ILE A 80 -4.54 7.51 -6.29
C ILE A 80 -4.34 8.78 -7.12
N ILE A 81 -4.81 8.76 -8.36
CA ILE A 81 -4.71 9.93 -9.24
C ILE A 81 -5.45 11.11 -8.63
N ASP A 82 -6.66 10.89 -8.14
CA ASP A 82 -7.44 11.94 -7.52
C ASP A 82 -6.75 12.54 -6.31
N GLU A 83 -6.13 11.70 -5.50
CA GLU A 83 -5.42 12.15 -4.32
C GLU A 83 -4.22 13.02 -4.70
N PHE A 84 -3.44 12.59 -5.68
CA PHE A 84 -2.29 13.36 -6.12
C PHE A 84 -2.70 14.67 -6.80
N LEU A 85 -3.74 14.64 -7.60
CA LEU A 85 -4.20 15.86 -8.25
C LEU A 85 -4.69 16.88 -7.25
N SER A 86 -5.33 16.45 -6.18
CA SER A 86 -5.80 17.39 -5.18
C SER A 86 -4.66 18.04 -4.41
N LYS A 87 -3.48 17.41 -4.39
CA LYS A 87 -2.32 17.96 -3.70
C LYS A 87 -1.47 18.90 -4.57
N ILE A 88 -1.67 18.85 -5.86
CA ILE A 88 -0.87 19.63 -6.80
C ILE A 88 -1.36 21.06 -6.94
N LYS A 89 -2.51 21.34 -6.48
CA LYS A 89 -3.06 22.70 -6.57
C LYS A 89 -2.28 23.72 -5.76
#